data_13b540fcb15217850628b5a8d298da08
#
_entry.id   13b540fcb15217850628b5a8d298da08
#
_cell.length_a   1.000
_cell.length_b   1.000
_cell.length_c   1.000
_cell.angle_alpha   90.00
_cell.angle_beta   90.00
_cell.angle_gamma   90.00
#
_symmetry.space_group_name_H-M   'P 1'
#
loop_
_entity.id
_entity.type
_entity.pdbx_description
1 polymer ?
#
loop_
_entity_poly.entity_id
_entity_poly.type
_entity_poly.pdbx_seq_one_letter_code
_entity_poly.pdbx_strand_id
1 'polypeptide(L)'
;MVYDCFQFFNELDILKIRLNVMNDVVDKFVISEATETFSGLKKPLYYEENKEMFKEFEDKIIHVVVDDTPEGGTHERDTFQKNAVTRGLKDATDEDIIIFSDLDEIPNPEKIKEILKNFQKDKIYHFAQRLFYCYLNMEEVSGNLLSYAGEFEGVERKKWIGSKMLSYQLMKELNLQCGELRFPERKEIGIRVEDGGWHFGYMGGHGEKDIKKRVQEKVVSAAHQEYNSRHVLNQVTDQIKDGKDIFGRNAQFVRCEIDDTYPEYILSLIHI
;
A
#
# COMPACT_ATOMS: atom_id res chain seq x y z
N MET A 1 -15.67 14.26 -3.86
CA MET A 1 -14.66 13.48 -4.64
C MET A 1 -14.05 12.39 -3.78
N VAL A 2 -13.47 11.35 -4.40
CA VAL A 2 -12.68 10.31 -3.74
C VAL A 2 -11.22 10.49 -4.10
N TYR A 3 -10.37 10.72 -3.11
CA TYR A 3 -8.92 10.85 -3.25
C TYR A 3 -8.26 9.55 -2.81
N ASP A 4 -7.44 8.96 -3.66
CA ASP A 4 -6.58 7.81 -3.33
C ASP A 4 -5.15 8.30 -3.10
N CYS A 5 -4.69 8.23 -1.85
CA CYS A 5 -3.48 8.86 -1.36
C CYS A 5 -2.45 7.82 -0.97
N PHE A 6 -1.28 7.85 -1.58
CA PHE A 6 -0.20 6.90 -1.29
C PHE A 6 1.17 7.50 -1.60
N GLN A 7 2.20 6.92 -0.97
CA GLN A 7 3.58 7.24 -1.31
C GLN A 7 4.11 6.26 -2.35
N PHE A 8 5.02 6.74 -3.19
CA PHE A 8 5.62 5.99 -4.29
C PHE A 8 7.15 5.97 -4.18
N PHE A 9 7.74 4.81 -4.42
CA PHE A 9 9.19 4.64 -4.48
C PHE A 9 9.67 4.36 -5.91
N ASN A 10 9.55 3.11 -6.40
CA ASN A 10 10.02 2.71 -7.72
C ASN A 10 9.24 1.54 -8.34
N GLU A 11 8.10 1.18 -7.76
CA GLU A 11 7.28 0.03 -8.18
C GLU A 11 6.31 0.41 -9.30
N LEU A 12 6.83 0.72 -10.51
CA LEU A 12 6.02 1.19 -11.65
C LEU A 12 4.92 0.21 -12.06
N ASP A 13 5.17 -1.11 -11.99
CA ASP A 13 4.18 -2.13 -12.33
C ASP A 13 3.02 -2.15 -11.32
N ILE A 14 3.33 -2.03 -10.02
CA ILE A 14 2.28 -1.95 -8.98
C ILE A 14 1.51 -0.64 -9.07
N LEU A 15 2.17 0.47 -9.38
CA LEU A 15 1.50 1.72 -9.67
C LEU A 15 0.51 1.57 -10.82
N LYS A 16 0.92 0.93 -11.91
CA LYS A 16 0.04 0.67 -13.06
C LYS A 16 -1.15 -0.21 -12.68
N ILE A 17 -0.94 -1.26 -11.90
CA ILE A 17 -2.03 -2.11 -11.39
C ILE A 17 -2.99 -1.27 -10.54
N ARG A 18 -2.49 -0.50 -9.57
CA ARG A 18 -3.33 0.32 -8.68
C ARG A 18 -4.18 1.32 -9.44
N LEU A 19 -3.56 2.09 -10.35
CA LEU A 19 -4.28 3.10 -11.14
C LEU A 19 -5.41 2.46 -11.96
N ASN A 20 -5.17 1.32 -12.62
CA ASN A 20 -6.20 0.64 -13.39
C ASN A 20 -7.31 0.06 -12.51
N VAL A 21 -6.94 -0.61 -11.40
CA VAL A 21 -7.93 -1.22 -10.49
C VAL A 21 -8.83 -0.17 -9.85
N MET A 22 -8.27 0.98 -9.50
CA MET A 22 -8.97 2.02 -8.73
C MET A 22 -9.64 3.08 -9.62
N ASN A 23 -9.39 3.08 -10.93
CA ASN A 23 -9.79 4.17 -11.82
C ASN A 23 -11.27 4.53 -11.76
N ASP A 24 -12.15 3.52 -11.65
CA ASP A 24 -13.60 3.72 -11.70
C ASP A 24 -14.21 4.27 -10.40
N VAL A 25 -13.45 4.22 -9.30
CA VAL A 25 -13.94 4.62 -7.97
C VAL A 25 -13.20 5.82 -7.40
N VAL A 26 -12.13 6.29 -8.07
CA VAL A 26 -11.26 7.38 -7.62
C VAL A 26 -11.36 8.55 -8.59
N ASP A 27 -11.55 9.74 -8.02
CA ASP A 27 -11.54 11.00 -8.78
C ASP A 27 -10.13 11.57 -8.91
N LYS A 28 -9.30 11.43 -7.86
CA LYS A 28 -7.92 11.91 -7.83
C LYS A 28 -6.98 10.91 -7.14
N PHE A 29 -5.85 10.66 -7.77
CA PHE A 29 -4.72 9.92 -7.20
C PHE A 29 -3.67 10.90 -6.70
N VAL A 30 -3.39 10.90 -5.42
CA VAL A 30 -2.34 11.72 -4.81
C VAL A 30 -1.10 10.86 -4.62
N ILE A 31 -0.10 11.07 -5.47
CA ILE A 31 1.16 10.33 -5.46
C ILE A 31 2.23 11.20 -4.79
N SER A 32 2.68 10.81 -3.61
CA SER A 32 3.80 11.44 -2.93
C SER A 32 5.09 10.72 -3.28
N GLU A 33 6.06 11.45 -3.83
CA GLU A 33 7.37 10.92 -4.22
C GLU A 33 8.50 11.76 -3.65
N ALA A 34 9.35 11.15 -2.83
CA ALA A 34 10.47 11.84 -2.22
C ALA A 34 11.75 11.76 -3.05
N THR A 35 12.63 12.75 -2.92
CA THR A 35 13.98 12.80 -3.53
C THR A 35 14.99 11.94 -2.79
N GLU A 36 14.58 11.31 -1.70
CA GLU A 36 15.41 10.38 -0.93
C GLU A 36 14.58 9.24 -0.33
N THR A 37 15.24 8.14 -0.02
CA THR A 37 14.64 6.97 0.62
C THR A 37 14.44 7.21 2.13
N PHE A 38 13.72 6.31 2.80
CA PHE A 38 13.62 6.37 4.27
C PHE A 38 14.97 6.16 4.96
N SER A 39 15.89 5.41 4.34
CA SER A 39 17.27 5.27 4.82
C SER A 39 18.17 6.48 4.52
N GLY A 40 17.65 7.52 3.86
CA GLY A 40 18.37 8.77 3.57
C GLY A 40 19.23 8.73 2.32
N LEU A 41 19.08 7.71 1.46
CA LEU A 41 19.78 7.64 0.20
C LEU A 41 19.07 8.51 -0.85
N LYS A 42 19.81 9.32 -1.58
CA LYS A 42 19.25 10.08 -2.72
C LYS A 42 18.76 9.13 -3.80
N LYS A 43 17.64 9.47 -4.43
CA LYS A 43 17.05 8.71 -5.53
C LYS A 43 16.45 9.65 -6.58
N PRO A 44 16.31 9.19 -7.83
CA PRO A 44 15.56 9.92 -8.84
C PRO A 44 14.07 9.94 -8.51
N LEU A 45 13.35 10.82 -9.17
CA LEU A 45 11.89 10.85 -9.15
C LEU A 45 11.36 9.88 -10.22
N TYR A 46 11.19 8.62 -9.84
CA TYR A 46 10.83 7.54 -10.78
C TYR A 46 9.48 7.75 -11.46
N TYR A 47 8.48 8.33 -10.75
CA TYR A 47 7.22 8.68 -11.40
C TYR A 47 7.43 9.80 -12.42
N GLU A 48 8.13 10.87 -12.05
CA GLU A 48 8.38 12.00 -12.97
C GLU A 48 9.14 11.55 -14.23
N GLU A 49 10.15 10.68 -14.07
CA GLU A 49 10.93 10.14 -15.19
C GLU A 49 10.12 9.20 -16.11
N ASN A 50 9.03 8.61 -15.59
CA ASN A 50 8.22 7.61 -16.29
C ASN A 50 6.75 8.02 -16.47
N LYS A 51 6.40 9.29 -16.27
CA LYS A 51 5.02 9.77 -16.28
C LYS A 51 4.26 9.50 -17.60
N GLU A 52 4.96 9.41 -18.72
CA GLU A 52 4.36 9.05 -20.00
C GLU A 52 3.73 7.64 -20.00
N MET A 53 4.20 6.72 -19.13
CA MET A 53 3.58 5.41 -18.95
C MET A 53 2.18 5.48 -18.34
N PHE A 54 1.85 6.60 -17.70
CA PHE A 54 0.61 6.82 -16.93
C PHE A 54 -0.23 7.96 -17.52
N LYS A 55 0.03 8.32 -18.78
CA LYS A 55 -0.62 9.45 -19.46
C LYS A 55 -2.15 9.34 -19.48
N GLU A 56 -2.67 8.14 -19.55
CA GLU A 56 -4.12 7.89 -19.51
C GLU A 56 -4.80 8.34 -18.19
N PHE A 57 -4.00 8.50 -17.12
CA PHE A 57 -4.47 8.94 -15.79
C PHE A 57 -4.05 10.37 -15.44
N GLU A 58 -3.39 11.13 -16.37
CA GLU A 58 -2.77 12.42 -16.06
C GLU A 58 -3.75 13.43 -15.45
N ASP A 59 -5.00 13.45 -15.93
CA ASP A 59 -6.04 14.35 -15.43
C ASP A 59 -6.48 14.03 -13.98
N LYS A 60 -6.21 12.82 -13.50
CA LYS A 60 -6.53 12.38 -12.13
C LYS A 60 -5.34 12.45 -11.19
N ILE A 61 -4.11 12.47 -11.70
CA ILE A 61 -2.91 12.39 -10.87
C ILE A 61 -2.51 13.75 -10.31
N ILE A 62 -2.34 13.82 -9.01
CA ILE A 62 -1.71 14.92 -8.27
C ILE A 62 -0.35 14.43 -7.78
N HIS A 63 0.73 14.85 -8.42
CA HIS A 63 2.09 14.47 -8.04
C HIS A 63 2.65 15.45 -7.01
N VAL A 64 2.99 14.95 -5.84
CA VAL A 64 3.58 15.70 -4.72
C VAL A 64 5.05 15.31 -4.60
N VAL A 65 5.94 16.20 -4.98
CA VAL A 65 7.38 16.02 -4.79
C VAL A 65 7.76 16.41 -3.36
N VAL A 66 8.50 15.53 -2.67
CA VAL A 66 8.99 15.75 -1.30
C VAL A 66 10.52 15.86 -1.34
N ASP A 67 11.02 17.08 -1.37
CA ASP A 67 12.44 17.43 -1.44
C ASP A 67 12.97 18.04 -0.15
N ASP A 68 12.10 18.14 0.86
CA ASP A 68 12.31 18.75 2.15
C ASP A 68 12.27 17.76 3.32
N THR A 69 12.53 16.48 3.07
CA THR A 69 12.59 15.46 4.13
C THR A 69 13.65 15.84 5.15
N PRO A 70 13.32 16.00 6.46
CA PRO A 70 14.27 16.43 7.46
C PRO A 70 15.35 15.38 7.74
N GLU A 71 16.47 15.82 8.27
CA GLU A 71 17.43 14.88 8.87
C GLU A 71 16.78 14.18 10.06
N GLY A 72 17.00 12.85 10.17
CA GLY A 72 16.39 12.06 11.24
C GLY A 72 16.56 10.57 11.04
N GLY A 73 15.94 9.78 11.89
CA GLY A 73 15.87 8.33 11.79
C GLY A 73 15.01 7.86 10.62
N THR A 74 15.14 6.58 10.26
CA THR A 74 14.41 5.98 9.13
C THR A 74 12.90 6.04 9.30
N HIS A 75 12.39 5.81 10.51
CA HIS A 75 10.96 5.89 10.83
C HIS A 75 10.43 7.34 10.83
N GLU A 76 11.25 8.30 11.23
CA GLU A 76 10.89 9.73 11.18
C GLU A 76 10.75 10.19 9.73
N ARG A 77 11.68 9.78 8.85
CA ARG A 77 11.60 10.03 7.41
C ARG A 77 10.38 9.37 6.76
N ASP A 78 10.10 8.11 7.10
CA ASP A 78 8.91 7.38 6.63
C ASP A 78 7.62 8.12 7.03
N THR A 79 7.48 8.49 8.31
CA THR A 79 6.33 9.24 8.81
C THR A 79 6.19 10.60 8.12
N PHE A 80 7.29 11.33 7.96
CA PHE A 80 7.29 12.64 7.28
C PHE A 80 6.82 12.51 5.83
N GLN A 81 7.37 11.57 5.07
CA GLN A 81 7.01 11.37 3.67
C GLN A 81 5.56 10.89 3.50
N LYS A 82 5.04 10.06 4.43
CA LYS A 82 3.61 9.69 4.49
C LYS A 82 2.73 10.92 4.74
N ASN A 83 3.12 11.76 5.69
CA ASN A 83 2.35 12.97 6.00
C ASN A 83 2.37 13.99 4.86
N ALA A 84 3.45 14.04 4.08
CA ALA A 84 3.57 14.94 2.93
C ALA A 84 2.53 14.68 1.83
N VAL A 85 1.90 13.49 1.80
CA VAL A 85 0.76 13.18 0.90
C VAL A 85 -0.36 14.21 1.06
N THR A 86 -0.60 14.71 2.28
CA THR A 86 -1.63 15.73 2.56
C THR A 86 -1.46 17.02 1.78
N ARG A 87 -0.25 17.32 1.27
CA ARG A 87 0.02 18.46 0.40
C ARG A 87 -0.77 18.42 -0.91
N GLY A 88 -1.16 17.23 -1.35
CA GLY A 88 -2.03 17.04 -2.52
C GLY A 88 -3.53 17.24 -2.23
N LEU A 89 -3.92 17.41 -0.97
CA LEU A 89 -5.31 17.58 -0.55
C LEU A 89 -5.74 19.04 -0.38
N LYS A 90 -4.95 20.00 -0.86
CA LYS A 90 -5.22 21.44 -0.68
C LYS A 90 -6.56 21.91 -1.26
N ASP A 91 -7.07 21.22 -2.28
CA ASP A 91 -8.35 21.51 -2.92
C ASP A 91 -9.49 20.61 -2.40
N ALA A 92 -9.21 19.71 -1.44
CA ALA A 92 -10.21 18.84 -0.85
C ALA A 92 -11.15 19.62 0.09
N THR A 93 -12.41 19.24 0.07
CA THR A 93 -13.48 19.80 0.89
C THR A 93 -13.94 18.81 1.95
N ASP A 94 -14.72 19.27 2.94
CA ASP A 94 -15.25 18.41 4.01
C ASP A 94 -16.14 17.25 3.51
N GLU A 95 -16.69 17.39 2.32
CA GLU A 95 -17.52 16.37 1.67
C GLU A 95 -16.70 15.30 0.95
N ASP A 96 -15.40 15.51 0.80
CA ASP A 96 -14.54 14.60 0.07
C ASP A 96 -14.11 13.41 0.94
N ILE A 97 -13.76 12.33 0.27
CA ILE A 97 -13.39 11.06 0.90
C ILE A 97 -11.92 10.80 0.62
N ILE A 98 -11.19 10.44 1.64
CA ILE A 98 -9.78 10.14 1.59
C ILE A 98 -9.59 8.63 1.78
N ILE A 99 -8.90 8.01 0.85
CA ILE A 99 -8.33 6.67 0.98
C ILE A 99 -6.83 6.86 1.19
N PHE A 100 -6.26 6.21 2.20
CA PHE A 100 -4.83 6.22 2.44
C PHE A 100 -4.29 4.81 2.67
N SER A 101 -3.17 4.49 2.03
CA SER A 101 -2.44 3.23 2.20
C SER A 101 -1.01 3.35 1.64
N ASP A 102 -0.19 2.31 1.80
CA ASP A 102 1.01 2.16 0.98
C ASP A 102 0.60 1.79 -0.47
N LEU A 103 1.46 2.06 -1.44
CA LEU A 103 1.20 1.82 -2.87
C LEU A 103 0.70 0.39 -3.16
N ASP A 104 1.34 -0.58 -2.51
CA ASP A 104 1.11 -2.01 -2.73
C ASP A 104 -0.09 -2.58 -1.95
N GLU A 105 -0.80 -1.73 -1.19
CA GLU A 105 -2.02 -2.03 -0.46
C GLU A 105 -3.24 -1.52 -1.23
N ILE A 106 -3.74 -2.30 -2.19
CA ILE A 106 -4.82 -1.90 -3.10
C ILE A 106 -6.17 -2.30 -2.51
N PRO A 107 -7.06 -1.33 -2.16
CA PRO A 107 -8.38 -1.66 -1.67
C PRO A 107 -9.28 -2.22 -2.79
N ASN A 108 -10.28 -3.01 -2.40
CA ASN A 108 -11.24 -3.58 -3.33
C ASN A 108 -12.23 -2.50 -3.82
N PRO A 109 -12.24 -2.16 -5.12
CA PRO A 109 -13.11 -1.12 -5.66
C PRO A 109 -14.60 -1.44 -5.51
N GLU A 110 -15.00 -2.71 -5.54
CA GLU A 110 -16.41 -3.08 -5.36
C GLU A 110 -16.86 -2.81 -3.92
N LYS A 111 -15.98 -3.04 -2.93
CA LYS A 111 -16.27 -2.67 -1.52
C LYS A 111 -16.34 -1.16 -1.33
N ILE A 112 -15.51 -0.40 -2.04
CA ILE A 112 -15.62 1.06 -2.04
C ILE A 112 -16.98 1.50 -2.61
N LYS A 113 -17.41 0.95 -3.75
CA LYS A 113 -18.73 1.23 -4.35
C LYS A 113 -19.89 0.89 -3.38
N GLU A 114 -19.78 -0.24 -2.66
CA GLU A 114 -20.77 -0.63 -1.64
C GLU A 114 -20.82 0.39 -0.50
N ILE A 115 -19.67 0.80 0.03
CA ILE A 115 -19.57 1.76 1.13
C ILE A 115 -20.10 3.12 0.71
N LEU A 116 -19.79 3.60 -0.48
CA LEU A 116 -20.21 4.90 -0.99
C LEU A 116 -21.74 5.06 -1.06
N LYS A 117 -22.49 3.97 -1.21
CA LYS A 117 -23.97 4.01 -1.21
C LYS A 117 -24.55 4.43 0.16
N ASN A 118 -23.85 4.14 1.25
CA ASN A 118 -24.30 4.41 2.63
C ASN A 118 -23.11 4.87 3.50
N PHE A 119 -22.30 5.77 2.96
CA PHE A 119 -21.09 6.25 3.61
C PHE A 119 -21.40 6.98 4.92
N GLN A 120 -20.76 6.54 6.01
CA GLN A 120 -20.88 7.14 7.34
C GLN A 120 -19.68 8.08 7.56
N LYS A 121 -19.94 9.40 7.62
CA LYS A 121 -18.89 10.43 7.69
C LYS A 121 -18.10 10.42 9.01
N ASP A 122 -18.67 9.84 10.06
CA ASP A 122 -18.09 9.73 11.41
C ASP A 122 -17.31 8.41 11.63
N LYS A 123 -17.08 7.62 10.58
CA LYS A 123 -16.43 6.32 10.64
C LYS A 123 -15.14 6.27 9.83
N ILE A 124 -14.22 5.39 10.29
CA ILE A 124 -13.01 4.99 9.56
C ILE A 124 -13.22 3.55 9.09
N TYR A 125 -13.17 3.34 7.77
CA TYR A 125 -13.26 2.02 7.17
C TYR A 125 -11.87 1.40 7.06
N HIS A 126 -11.70 0.21 7.60
CA HIS A 126 -10.45 -0.55 7.68
C HIS A 126 -10.53 -1.76 6.75
N PHE A 127 -9.82 -1.72 5.65
CA PHE A 127 -9.87 -2.78 4.63
C PHE A 127 -9.03 -3.98 5.03
N ALA A 128 -9.67 -5.13 5.24
CA ALA A 128 -9.04 -6.40 5.52
C ALA A 128 -8.60 -7.07 4.21
N GLN A 129 -7.30 -7.03 3.93
CA GLN A 129 -6.69 -7.39 2.65
C GLN A 129 -6.01 -8.76 2.71
N ARG A 130 -5.97 -9.45 1.57
CA ARG A 130 -5.10 -10.61 1.36
C ARG A 130 -3.66 -10.13 1.21
N LEU A 131 -2.70 -10.85 1.80
CA LEU A 131 -1.29 -10.50 1.74
C LEU A 131 -0.53 -11.45 0.81
N PHE A 132 0.17 -10.88 -0.17
CA PHE A 132 0.99 -11.60 -1.14
C PHE A 132 2.41 -11.05 -1.15
N TYR A 133 3.40 -11.94 -1.24
CA TYR A 133 4.80 -11.55 -1.36
C TYR A 133 5.44 -12.09 -2.62
N CYS A 134 6.20 -11.24 -3.29
CA CYS A 134 7.07 -11.55 -4.43
C CYS A 134 6.34 -11.96 -5.71
N TYR A 135 5.23 -12.65 -5.62
CA TYR A 135 4.38 -13.07 -6.74
C TYR A 135 2.93 -12.72 -6.46
N LEU A 136 2.18 -12.40 -7.51
CA LEU A 136 0.75 -12.07 -7.40
C LEU A 136 -0.07 -13.20 -6.77
N ASN A 137 0.42 -14.44 -6.83
CA ASN A 137 -0.26 -15.63 -6.32
C ASN A 137 0.45 -16.34 -5.15
N MET A 138 1.36 -15.67 -4.45
CA MET A 138 2.04 -16.22 -3.26
C MET A 138 1.42 -15.61 -2.00
N GLU A 139 0.33 -16.25 -1.53
CA GLU A 139 -0.50 -15.73 -0.43
C GLU A 139 0.00 -16.19 0.95
N GLU A 140 0.02 -15.25 1.90
CA GLU A 140 0.23 -15.52 3.32
C GLU A 140 -1.01 -16.20 3.92
N VAL A 141 -0.85 -17.40 4.51
CA VAL A 141 -1.98 -18.20 5.01
C VAL A 141 -1.94 -18.47 6.52
N SER A 142 -0.83 -18.19 7.16
CA SER A 142 -0.70 -18.45 8.61
C SER A 142 -1.37 -17.39 9.48
N GLY A 143 -1.55 -16.18 8.98
CA GLY A 143 -2.03 -15.04 9.74
C GLY A 143 -1.01 -14.42 10.70
N ASN A 144 0.25 -14.81 10.61
CA ASN A 144 1.30 -14.41 11.58
C ASN A 144 1.99 -13.07 11.22
N LEU A 145 1.80 -12.53 10.02
CA LEU A 145 2.35 -11.23 9.61
C LEU A 145 1.40 -10.04 9.84
N LEU A 146 0.38 -10.22 10.65
CA LEU A 146 -0.76 -9.31 10.71
C LEU A 146 -0.74 -8.40 11.93
N SER A 147 0.44 -8.02 12.38
CA SER A 147 0.69 -7.26 13.60
C SER A 147 0.00 -5.89 13.69
N TYR A 148 -0.36 -5.31 12.54
CA TYR A 148 -1.07 -4.02 12.48
C TYR A 148 -2.58 -4.16 12.28
N ALA A 149 -3.05 -5.36 12.06
CA ALA A 149 -4.46 -5.65 12.09
C ALA A 149 -4.91 -5.49 13.54
N GLY A 150 -5.29 -4.31 13.95
CA GLY A 150 -5.91 -4.14 15.24
C GLY A 150 -6.91 -5.26 15.45
N GLU A 151 -6.83 -5.96 16.58
CA GLU A 151 -7.75 -7.03 16.88
C GLU A 151 -9.16 -6.45 16.95
N PHE A 152 -9.93 -6.65 15.90
CA PHE A 152 -11.36 -6.43 15.94
C PHE A 152 -11.96 -7.63 16.68
N GLU A 153 -12.73 -7.37 17.71
CA GLU A 153 -13.34 -8.40 18.54
C GLU A 153 -14.21 -9.34 17.68
N GLY A 154 -14.08 -10.65 17.89
CA GLY A 154 -14.85 -11.68 17.18
C GLY A 154 -14.34 -12.06 15.78
N VAL A 155 -13.17 -11.62 15.35
CA VAL A 155 -12.62 -11.98 14.04
C VAL A 155 -11.79 -13.27 14.14
N GLU A 156 -12.27 -14.33 13.49
CA GLU A 156 -11.59 -15.64 13.50
C GLU A 156 -10.30 -15.65 12.67
N ARG A 157 -10.27 -14.95 11.52
CA ARG A 157 -9.10 -14.90 10.63
C ARG A 157 -8.47 -13.52 10.63
N LYS A 158 -7.21 -13.48 11.05
CA LYS A 158 -6.39 -12.29 10.91
C LYS A 158 -6.15 -12.03 9.43
N LYS A 159 -6.21 -10.75 9.02
CA LYS A 159 -5.86 -10.27 7.68
C LYS A 159 -5.06 -8.99 7.81
N TRP A 160 -4.36 -8.63 6.74
CA TRP A 160 -3.66 -7.34 6.67
C TRP A 160 -4.66 -6.19 6.66
N ILE A 161 -4.51 -5.20 7.55
CA ILE A 161 -5.35 -4.01 7.59
C ILE A 161 -4.52 -2.82 7.10
N GLY A 162 -4.29 -2.73 5.80
CA GLY A 162 -3.47 -1.68 5.19
C GLY A 162 -4.25 -0.40 4.93
N SER A 163 -5.16 -0.48 3.97
CA SER A 163 -5.92 0.69 3.52
C SER A 163 -6.95 1.19 4.51
N LYS A 164 -7.09 2.51 4.57
CA LYS A 164 -8.12 3.20 5.37
C LYS A 164 -8.90 4.17 4.49
N MET A 165 -10.20 4.34 4.80
CA MET A 165 -11.07 5.28 4.09
C MET A 165 -11.92 6.05 5.11
N LEU A 166 -11.98 7.37 4.99
CA LEU A 166 -12.74 8.25 5.89
C LEU A 166 -13.12 9.54 5.16
N SER A 167 -14.00 10.36 5.76
CA SER A 167 -14.26 11.71 5.25
C SER A 167 -13.07 12.64 5.55
N TYR A 168 -12.81 13.62 4.69
CA TYR A 168 -11.81 14.64 4.96
C TYR A 168 -12.20 15.49 6.18
N GLN A 169 -13.50 15.71 6.39
CA GLN A 169 -14.01 16.33 7.61
C GLN A 169 -13.54 15.59 8.86
N LEU A 170 -13.77 14.27 8.94
CA LEU A 170 -13.36 13.45 10.10
C LEU A 170 -11.85 13.46 10.28
N MET A 171 -11.09 13.40 9.20
CA MET A 171 -9.61 13.49 9.25
C MET A 171 -9.15 14.79 9.94
N LYS A 172 -9.78 15.93 9.61
CA LYS A 172 -9.49 17.23 10.23
C LYS A 172 -9.95 17.33 11.68
N GLU A 173 -11.19 16.89 11.97
CA GLU A 173 -11.75 16.90 13.33
C GLU A 173 -10.90 16.10 14.32
N LEU A 174 -10.35 14.98 13.87
CA LEU A 174 -9.48 14.12 14.66
C LEU A 174 -8.00 14.58 14.61
N ASN A 175 -7.69 15.64 13.83
CA ASN A 175 -6.33 16.13 13.60
C ASN A 175 -5.37 15.00 13.16
N LEU A 176 -5.84 14.10 12.28
CA LEU A 176 -5.06 12.97 11.79
C LEU A 176 -4.21 13.37 10.59
N GLN A 177 -2.98 12.88 10.59
CA GLN A 177 -2.12 12.87 9.42
C GLN A 177 -2.11 11.48 8.76
N CYS A 178 -1.72 11.40 7.48
CA CYS A 178 -1.73 10.14 6.74
C CYS A 178 -0.89 9.03 7.39
N GLY A 179 0.27 9.36 7.98
CA GLY A 179 1.09 8.39 8.71
C GLY A 179 0.40 7.78 9.93
N GLU A 180 -0.47 8.56 10.60
CA GLU A 180 -1.21 8.11 11.77
C GLU A 180 -2.40 7.22 11.41
N LEU A 181 -2.95 7.38 10.21
CA LEU A 181 -4.05 6.54 9.71
C LEU A 181 -3.67 5.05 9.60
N ARG A 182 -2.37 4.72 9.53
CA ARG A 182 -1.93 3.32 9.51
C ARG A 182 -2.20 2.57 10.81
N PHE A 183 -2.31 3.27 11.93
CA PHE A 183 -2.45 2.64 13.24
C PHE A 183 -3.93 2.47 13.61
N PRO A 184 -4.32 1.29 14.14
CA PRO A 184 -5.73 0.94 14.38
C PRO A 184 -6.30 1.50 15.68
N GLU A 185 -5.76 2.61 16.20
CA GLU A 185 -6.03 3.08 17.57
C GLU A 185 -7.46 3.61 17.82
N ARG A 186 -8.34 3.58 16.80
CA ARG A 186 -9.69 4.15 16.92
C ARG A 186 -10.78 3.14 16.60
N LYS A 187 -10.74 2.02 17.32
CA LYS A 187 -11.69 0.90 17.15
C LYS A 187 -13.15 1.31 17.35
N GLU A 188 -13.41 2.31 18.18
CA GLU A 188 -14.78 2.77 18.51
C GLU A 188 -15.51 3.38 17.31
N ILE A 189 -14.75 3.98 16.39
CA ILE A 189 -15.29 4.55 15.16
C ILE A 189 -14.85 3.76 13.91
N GLY A 190 -14.14 2.64 14.10
CA GLY A 190 -13.66 1.79 13.05
C GLY A 190 -14.72 0.81 12.54
N ILE A 191 -14.83 0.68 11.22
CA ILE A 191 -15.60 -0.37 10.55
C ILE A 191 -14.62 -1.23 9.78
N ARG A 192 -14.55 -2.53 10.10
CA ARG A 192 -13.76 -3.48 9.34
C ARG A 192 -14.51 -3.87 8.06
N VAL A 193 -13.82 -3.81 6.93
CA VAL A 193 -14.33 -4.17 5.60
C VAL A 193 -13.70 -5.49 5.20
N GLU A 194 -14.49 -6.57 5.21
CA GLU A 194 -14.04 -7.89 4.75
C GLU A 194 -13.88 -7.91 3.23
N ASP A 195 -13.02 -8.81 2.72
CA ASP A 195 -12.63 -8.87 1.32
C ASP A 195 -12.16 -7.51 0.79
N GLY A 196 -11.46 -6.79 1.66
CA GLY A 196 -11.10 -5.40 1.49
C GLY A 196 -10.03 -5.12 0.44
N GLY A 197 -9.48 -6.16 -0.22
CA GLY A 197 -8.51 -5.97 -1.29
C GLY A 197 -7.23 -6.80 -1.12
N TRP A 198 -6.12 -6.26 -1.64
CA TRP A 198 -4.87 -7.00 -1.81
C TRP A 198 -3.67 -6.16 -1.36
N HIS A 199 -2.74 -6.80 -0.66
CA HIS A 199 -1.42 -6.24 -0.38
C HIS A 199 -0.37 -7.03 -1.17
N PHE A 200 0.20 -6.43 -2.20
CA PHE A 200 1.17 -7.03 -3.11
C PHE A 200 2.60 -6.61 -2.76
N GLY A 201 3.11 -7.09 -1.63
CA GLY A 201 4.44 -6.72 -1.14
C GLY A 201 5.59 -7.33 -1.93
N TYR A 202 6.66 -6.56 -2.14
CA TYR A 202 7.90 -7.00 -2.78
C TYR A 202 7.74 -7.51 -4.22
N MET A 203 6.70 -7.07 -4.94
CA MET A 203 6.46 -7.44 -6.33
C MET A 203 7.49 -6.80 -7.28
N GLY A 204 7.68 -7.46 -8.41
CA GLY A 204 8.45 -6.95 -9.55
C GLY A 204 9.54 -7.89 -10.03
N GLY A 205 9.81 -7.83 -11.35
CA GLY A 205 10.78 -8.62 -12.06
C GLY A 205 10.25 -9.96 -12.59
N HIS A 206 11.05 -10.55 -13.49
CA HIS A 206 10.73 -11.79 -14.20
C HIS A 206 11.64 -12.93 -13.72
N GLY A 207 11.31 -13.48 -12.54
CA GLY A 207 12.02 -14.64 -11.99
C GLY A 207 12.86 -14.36 -10.73
N GLU A 208 13.46 -15.41 -10.19
CA GLU A 208 14.11 -15.40 -8.87
C GLU A 208 15.21 -14.34 -8.69
N LYS A 209 16.02 -14.09 -9.73
CA LYS A 209 17.10 -13.10 -9.64
C LYS A 209 16.58 -11.68 -9.51
N ASP A 210 15.52 -11.37 -10.25
CA ASP A 210 14.92 -10.04 -10.24
C ASP A 210 14.17 -9.81 -8.92
N ILE A 211 13.49 -10.82 -8.40
CA ILE A 211 12.83 -10.76 -7.10
C ILE A 211 13.85 -10.50 -6.00
N LYS A 212 14.97 -11.23 -5.97
CA LYS A 212 16.05 -11.00 -5.01
C LYS A 212 16.57 -9.57 -5.07
N LYS A 213 16.78 -9.04 -6.28
CA LYS A 213 17.20 -7.65 -6.50
C LYS A 213 16.14 -6.68 -5.97
N ARG A 214 14.87 -6.91 -6.28
CA ARG A 214 13.75 -6.07 -5.80
C ARG A 214 13.65 -6.05 -4.27
N VAL A 215 13.71 -7.23 -3.63
CA VAL A 215 13.73 -7.32 -2.17
C VAL A 215 14.92 -6.55 -1.60
N GLN A 216 16.11 -6.69 -2.19
CA GLN A 216 17.31 -5.97 -1.77
C GLN A 216 17.12 -4.45 -1.88
N GLU A 217 16.64 -3.94 -3.00
CA GLU A 217 16.39 -2.51 -3.22
C GLU A 217 15.40 -1.95 -2.18
N LYS A 218 14.30 -2.68 -1.96
CA LYS A 218 13.26 -2.27 -1.00
C LYS A 218 13.79 -2.28 0.43
N VAL A 219 14.54 -3.31 0.84
CA VAL A 219 15.12 -3.42 2.18
C VAL A 219 16.17 -2.34 2.45
N VAL A 220 17.06 -2.07 1.49
CA VAL A 220 18.08 -1.00 1.61
C VAL A 220 17.43 0.38 1.77
N SER A 221 16.25 0.58 1.18
CA SER A 221 15.54 1.87 1.13
C SER A 221 14.52 2.05 2.26
N ALA A 222 14.06 0.95 2.87
CA ALA A 222 12.97 0.93 3.84
C ALA A 222 13.35 1.51 5.21
N ALA A 223 12.34 1.77 6.04
CA ALA A 223 12.52 2.17 7.43
C ALA A 223 13.08 1.03 8.30
N HIS A 224 12.72 -0.22 7.99
CA HIS A 224 13.11 -1.44 8.71
C HIS A 224 14.52 -1.93 8.34
N GLN A 225 15.54 -1.21 8.79
CA GLN A 225 16.95 -1.53 8.49
C GLN A 225 17.47 -2.79 9.19
N GLU A 226 16.75 -3.34 10.18
CA GLU A 226 17.07 -4.61 10.83
C GLU A 226 17.08 -5.80 9.85
N TYR A 227 16.35 -5.69 8.75
CA TYR A 227 16.34 -6.69 7.67
C TYR A 227 17.43 -6.47 6.61
N ASN A 228 18.14 -5.36 6.66
CA ASN A 228 19.21 -5.03 5.70
C ASN A 228 20.52 -5.75 6.09
N SER A 229 20.53 -7.07 5.97
CA SER A 229 21.69 -7.88 6.27
C SER A 229 21.99 -8.88 5.14
N ARG A 230 23.28 -9.23 4.97
CA ARG A 230 23.70 -10.27 4.00
C ARG A 230 23.04 -11.61 4.28
N HIS A 231 22.80 -11.92 5.54
CA HIS A 231 22.15 -13.18 5.96
C HIS A 231 20.74 -13.25 5.39
N VAL A 232 19.91 -12.23 5.66
CA VAL A 232 18.53 -12.13 5.14
C VAL A 232 18.52 -12.20 3.60
N LEU A 233 19.33 -11.36 2.94
CA LEU A 233 19.35 -11.29 1.47
C LEU A 233 19.80 -12.59 0.80
N ASN A 234 20.69 -13.37 1.43
CA ASN A 234 21.12 -14.64 0.88
C ASN A 234 20.06 -15.74 0.99
N GLN A 235 19.13 -15.65 1.94
CA GLN A 235 18.08 -16.65 2.14
C GLN A 235 16.81 -16.39 1.34
N VAL A 236 16.63 -15.20 0.76
CA VAL A 236 15.38 -14.79 0.08
C VAL A 236 14.88 -15.85 -0.90
N THR A 237 15.75 -16.35 -1.77
CA THR A 237 15.37 -17.32 -2.82
C THR A 237 14.92 -18.66 -2.22
N ASP A 238 15.62 -19.14 -1.20
CA ASP A 238 15.30 -20.42 -0.54
C ASP A 238 14.01 -20.29 0.28
N GLN A 239 13.85 -19.17 1.00
CA GLN A 239 12.62 -18.89 1.75
C GLN A 239 11.38 -18.86 0.83
N ILE A 240 11.49 -18.21 -0.32
CA ILE A 240 10.39 -18.18 -1.31
C ILE A 240 10.05 -19.59 -1.82
N LYS A 241 11.06 -20.42 -2.13
CA LYS A 241 10.85 -21.80 -2.59
C LYS A 241 10.19 -22.66 -1.52
N ASP A 242 10.55 -22.45 -0.28
CA ASP A 242 10.01 -23.18 0.88
C ASP A 242 8.62 -22.66 1.34
N GLY A 243 8.10 -21.61 0.73
CA GLY A 243 6.84 -20.98 1.17
C GLY A 243 6.96 -20.31 2.54
N LYS A 244 8.13 -19.80 2.89
CA LYS A 244 8.41 -19.13 4.15
C LYS A 244 8.53 -17.62 3.97
N ASP A 245 8.41 -16.88 5.07
CA ASP A 245 8.66 -15.45 5.06
C ASP A 245 10.11 -15.10 4.69
N ILE A 246 10.28 -14.17 3.78
CA ILE A 246 11.60 -13.76 3.26
C ILE A 246 12.53 -13.17 4.33
N PHE A 247 11.99 -12.74 5.45
CA PHE A 247 12.75 -12.20 6.61
C PHE A 247 12.90 -13.19 7.75
N GLY A 248 12.42 -14.44 7.57
CA GLY A 248 12.54 -15.49 8.58
C GLY A 248 11.57 -15.36 9.75
N ARG A 249 10.52 -14.55 9.63
CA ARG A 249 9.44 -14.50 10.62
C ARG A 249 8.59 -15.77 10.51
N ASN A 250 7.85 -16.11 11.56
CA ASN A 250 7.02 -17.31 11.58
C ASN A 250 5.74 -17.14 10.74
N ALA A 251 5.89 -17.09 9.42
CA ALA A 251 4.78 -17.00 8.47
C ALA A 251 4.94 -18.00 7.33
N GLN A 252 3.80 -18.43 6.79
CA GLN A 252 3.73 -19.40 5.71
C GLN A 252 3.00 -18.81 4.51
N PHE A 253 3.60 -18.99 3.35
CA PHE A 253 3.06 -18.59 2.06
C PHE A 253 2.76 -19.82 1.20
N VAL A 254 1.66 -19.78 0.46
CA VAL A 254 1.31 -20.83 -0.50
C VAL A 254 0.99 -20.22 -1.86
N ARG A 255 1.24 -20.95 -2.92
CA ARG A 255 0.77 -20.57 -4.26
C ARG A 255 -0.72 -20.88 -4.36
N CYS A 256 -1.51 -19.87 -4.69
CA CYS A 256 -2.92 -19.99 -4.98
C CYS A 256 -3.19 -19.82 -6.48
N GLU A 257 -4.37 -20.21 -6.94
CA GLU A 257 -4.85 -19.88 -8.29
C GLU A 257 -5.18 -18.39 -8.37
N ILE A 258 -4.97 -17.79 -9.53
CA ILE A 258 -5.44 -16.44 -9.83
C ILE A 258 -6.81 -16.60 -10.48
N ASP A 259 -7.86 -16.35 -9.71
CA ASP A 259 -9.26 -16.55 -10.04
C ASP A 259 -10.06 -15.24 -9.95
N ASP A 260 -11.37 -15.30 -9.99
CA ASP A 260 -12.30 -14.19 -9.93
C ASP A 260 -12.27 -13.40 -8.61
N THR A 261 -11.51 -13.84 -7.61
CA THR A 261 -11.24 -13.07 -6.38
C THR A 261 -10.15 -12.01 -6.56
N TYR A 262 -9.49 -11.98 -7.73
CA TYR A 262 -8.53 -10.95 -8.10
C TYR A 262 -9.18 -9.80 -8.87
N PRO A 263 -8.53 -8.61 -8.92
CA PRO A 263 -9.02 -7.51 -9.76
C PRO A 263 -9.08 -7.92 -11.23
N GLU A 264 -10.13 -7.51 -11.94
CA GLU A 264 -10.31 -7.79 -13.37
C GLU A 264 -9.09 -7.39 -14.20
N TYR A 265 -8.44 -6.27 -13.85
CA TYR A 265 -7.23 -5.83 -14.53
C TYR A 265 -6.09 -6.87 -14.41
N ILE A 266 -5.88 -7.49 -13.24
CA ILE A 266 -4.88 -8.56 -13.07
C ILE A 266 -5.26 -9.77 -13.91
N LEU A 267 -6.53 -10.16 -13.92
CA LEU A 267 -7.01 -11.27 -14.75
C LEU A 267 -6.75 -11.03 -16.24
N SER A 268 -6.92 -9.80 -16.70
CA SER A 268 -6.63 -9.43 -18.10
C SER A 268 -5.16 -9.57 -18.49
N LEU A 269 -4.23 -9.40 -17.54
CA LEU A 269 -2.79 -9.54 -17.77
C LEU A 269 -2.32 -10.99 -17.94
N ILE A 270 -3.09 -11.96 -17.45
CA ILE A 270 -2.72 -13.39 -17.49
C ILE A 270 -3.11 -14.02 -18.83
N HIS A 271 -4.05 -13.43 -19.54
CA HIS A 271 -4.57 -13.91 -20.82
C HIS A 271 -3.85 -13.30 -22.03
N ILE A 272 -2.76 -12.55 -21.82
CA ILE A 272 -1.86 -12.04 -22.85
C ILE A 272 -0.60 -12.90 -22.87
#